data_59e5da9e97708cb65186c41394c6c21e
#
_entry.id   59e5da9e97708cb65186c41394c6c21e
#
_cell.length_a   1.000
_cell.length_b   1.000
_cell.length_c   1.000
_cell.angle_alpha   90.00
_cell.angle_beta   90.00
_cell.angle_gamma   90.00
#
_symmetry.space_group_name_H-M   'P 1'
#
loop_
_entity.id
_entity.type
_entity.pdbx_description
1 polymer ?
#
loop_
_entity_poly.entity_id
_entity_poly.type
_entity_poly.pdbx_seq_one_letter_code
_entity_poly.pdbx_strand_id
1 'polypeptide(L)' 'MVMVDTNHTSPSPPGIFVLDDGVGLVAKRVDAIPNTAPRMLRLSSDNPAYSNYQRRIDEVRVIGRVVWFARSL' A
#
# COMPACT_ATOMS: atom_id res chain seq x y z
N MET A 1 16.86 5.59 4.94
CA MET A 1 16.56 4.23 5.41
C MET A 1 15.07 4.00 5.41
N VAL A 2 14.65 2.85 4.95
CA VAL A 2 13.24 2.48 4.91
C VAL A 2 13.04 1.27 5.80
N MET A 3 12.05 1.34 6.67
CA MET A 3 11.66 0.22 7.50
C MET A 3 10.20 -0.10 7.24
N VAL A 4 9.85 -1.35 7.46
CA VAL A 4 8.48 -1.80 7.29
C VAL A 4 7.95 -2.22 8.65
N ASP A 5 6.84 -1.60 9.06
CA ASP A 5 6.17 -1.96 10.30
C ASP A 5 5.16 -3.08 9.99
N THR A 6 5.53 -4.30 10.33
CA THR A 6 4.69 -5.45 10.06
C THR A 6 3.53 -5.60 11.04
N ASN A 7 3.48 -4.77 12.06
CA ASN A 7 2.33 -4.73 12.95
C ASN A 7 1.20 -3.88 12.38
N HIS A 8 1.46 -3.11 11.33
CA HIS A 8 0.47 -2.23 10.74
C HIS A 8 0.07 -2.79 9.39
N THR A 9 -0.90 -3.68 9.39
CA THR A 9 -1.34 -4.37 8.18
C THR A 9 -2.68 -3.87 7.66
N SER A 10 -3.32 -2.94 8.36
CA SER A 10 -4.54 -2.32 7.88
C SER A 10 -4.18 -1.18 6.93
N PRO A 11 -4.84 -1.06 5.78
CA PRO A 11 -4.53 0.00 4.83
C PRO A 11 -5.10 1.37 5.22
N SER A 12 -5.37 1.58 6.48
CA SER A 12 -5.87 2.85 7.00
C SER A 12 -5.03 3.27 8.18
N PRO A 13 -4.58 4.52 8.25
CA PRO A 13 -4.77 5.59 7.26
C PRO A 13 -3.95 5.36 6.00
N PRO A 14 -4.24 6.10 4.93
CA PRO A 14 -3.48 5.95 3.69
C PRO A 14 -1.99 6.16 3.88
N GLY A 15 -1.20 5.44 3.15
CA GLY A 15 0.24 5.52 3.24
C GLY A 15 0.87 4.55 2.25
N ILE A 16 2.18 4.35 2.40
CA ILE A 16 2.91 3.42 1.55
C ILE A 16 3.02 2.09 2.29
N PHE A 17 2.64 1.03 1.61
CA PHE A 17 2.65 -0.31 2.19
C PHE A 17 3.39 -1.27 1.27
N VAL A 18 4.03 -2.26 1.88
CA VAL A 18 4.51 -3.43 1.15
C VAL A 18 3.38 -4.42 1.15
N LEU A 19 3.02 -4.90 -0.02
CA LEU A 19 1.90 -5.81 -0.16
C LEU A 19 2.14 -6.77 -1.31
N ASP A 20 1.40 -7.87 -1.28
CA ASP A 20 1.33 -8.81 -2.39
C ASP A 20 0.03 -8.52 -3.12
N ASP A 21 0.12 -8.11 -4.37
CA ASP A 21 -1.02 -7.73 -5.18
C ASP A 21 -1.56 -8.89 -6.04
N GLY A 22 -1.10 -10.10 -5.77
CA GLY A 22 -1.48 -11.27 -6.55
C GLY A 22 -0.49 -11.62 -7.65
N VAL A 23 0.42 -10.72 -7.96
CA VAL A 23 1.47 -10.93 -8.96
C VAL A 23 2.83 -11.01 -8.31
N GLY A 24 3.05 -10.20 -7.27
CA GLY A 24 4.31 -10.20 -6.55
C GLY A 24 4.30 -9.14 -5.45
N LEU A 25 5.41 -9.03 -4.75
CA LEU A 25 5.55 -8.04 -3.69
C LEU A 25 5.87 -6.69 -4.30
N VAL A 26 5.14 -5.68 -3.88
CA VAL A 26 5.33 -4.32 -4.36
C VAL A 26 5.19 -3.35 -3.19
N ALA A 27 5.79 -2.18 -3.33
CA ALA A 27 5.60 -1.08 -2.41
C ALA A 27 4.75 -0.04 -3.13
N LYS A 28 3.57 0.22 -2.62
CA LYS A 28 2.61 1.11 -3.27
C LYS A 28 1.95 2.02 -2.25
N ARG A 29 1.56 3.19 -2.71
CA ARG A 29 0.69 4.04 -1.92
C ARG A 29 -0.73 3.49 -2.00
N VAL A 30 -1.35 3.28 -0.86
CA VAL A 30 -2.63 2.61 -0.77
C VAL A 30 -3.67 3.55 -0.18
N ASP A 31 -4.78 3.71 -0.87
CA ASP A 31 -5.94 4.46 -0.39
C ASP A 31 -7.15 3.55 -0.44
N ALA A 32 -7.99 3.63 0.58
CA ALA A 32 -9.28 2.96 0.53
C ALA A 32 -10.27 3.83 -0.26
N ILE A 33 -11.00 3.21 -1.16
CA ILE A 33 -12.02 3.91 -1.93
C ILE A 33 -13.32 3.85 -1.14
N PRO A 34 -13.89 5.01 -0.76
CA PRO A 34 -15.09 5.00 0.07
C PRO A 34 -16.29 4.50 -0.70
N ASN A 35 -17.29 4.04 0.04
CA ASN A 35 -18.60 3.65 -0.49
C ASN A 35 -18.53 2.51 -1.50
N THR A 36 -17.57 1.60 -1.34
CA THR A 36 -17.50 0.39 -2.18
C THR A 36 -17.78 -0.84 -1.34
N ALA A 37 -18.45 -1.81 -1.95
CA ALA A 37 -18.74 -3.09 -1.33
C ALA A 37 -18.64 -4.18 -2.39
N PRO A 38 -17.62 -5.05 -2.32
CA PRO A 38 -16.58 -5.10 -1.30
C PRO A 38 -15.66 -3.89 -1.36
N ARG A 39 -14.93 -3.68 -0.27
CA ARG A 39 -14.04 -2.52 -0.21
C ARG A 39 -12.95 -2.63 -1.26
N MET A 40 -12.75 -1.53 -1.94
CA MET A 40 -11.73 -1.42 -2.97
C MET A 40 -10.58 -0.57 -2.46
N LEU A 41 -9.38 -0.92 -2.90
CA LEU A 41 -8.18 -0.16 -2.61
C LEU A 41 -7.62 0.38 -3.91
N ARG A 42 -7.17 1.64 -3.87
CA ARG A 42 -6.42 2.22 -4.97
C ARG A 42 -4.94 2.07 -4.66
N LEU A 43 -4.23 1.47 -5.59
CA LEU A 43 -2.79 1.26 -5.47
C LEU A 43 -2.11 2.17 -6.47
N SER A 44 -1.26 3.05 -5.99
CA SER A 44 -0.60 4.02 -6.85
C SER A 44 0.89 4.07 -6.60
N SER A 45 1.62 4.45 -7.62
CA SER A 45 3.06 4.61 -7.54
C SER A 45 3.39 6.09 -7.69
N ASP A 46 4.41 6.54 -6.95
CA ASP A 46 4.89 7.90 -7.10
C ASP A 46 5.65 8.09 -8.41
N ASN A 47 6.06 6.99 -9.05
CA ASN A 47 6.72 7.06 -10.33
C ASN A 47 5.68 7.11 -11.44
N PRO A 48 5.62 8.20 -12.23
CA PRO A 48 4.60 8.31 -13.27
C PRO A 48 4.74 7.29 -14.41
N ALA A 49 5.84 6.56 -14.46
CA ALA A 49 5.99 5.49 -15.45
C ALA A 49 5.12 4.28 -15.14
N TYR A 50 4.59 4.18 -13.90
CA TYR A 50 3.75 3.06 -13.52
C TYR A 50 2.30 3.51 -13.39
N SER A 51 1.39 2.64 -13.84
CA SER A 51 -0.03 2.92 -13.79
C SER A 51 -0.58 2.71 -12.40
N ASN A 52 -1.59 3.49 -12.06
CA ASN A 52 -2.38 3.25 -10.87
C ASN A 52 -3.41 2.18 -11.19
N TYR A 53 -3.78 1.40 -10.19
CA TYR A 53 -4.79 0.38 -10.39
C TYR A 53 -5.54 0.14 -9.08
N GLN A 54 -6.64 -0.61 -9.19
CA GLN A 54 -7.50 -0.89 -8.06
C GLN A 54 -7.56 -2.39 -7.84
N ARG A 55 -7.69 -2.79 -6.58
CA ARG A 55 -7.89 -4.19 -6.19
C ARG A 55 -8.88 -4.23 -5.05
N ARG A 56 -9.63 -5.31 -4.96
CA ARG A 56 -10.46 -5.55 -3.78
C ARG A 56 -9.55 -5.82 -2.59
N ILE A 57 -10.05 -5.44 -1.40
CA ILE A 57 -9.25 -5.60 -0.19
C ILE A 57 -8.88 -7.06 0.06
N ASP A 58 -9.72 -8.00 -0.39
CA ASP A 58 -9.45 -9.43 -0.21
C ASP A 58 -8.54 -10.00 -1.30
N GLU A 59 -8.17 -9.21 -2.29
CA GLU A 59 -7.25 -9.64 -3.33
C GLU A 59 -5.81 -9.26 -3.05
N VAL A 60 -5.56 -8.49 -2.01
CA VAL A 60 -4.22 -8.06 -1.65
C VAL A 60 -3.88 -8.55 -0.26
N ARG A 61 -2.60 -8.77 -0.03
CA ARG A 61 -2.10 -9.15 1.28
C ARG A 61 -1.11 -8.09 1.72
N VAL A 62 -1.49 -7.31 2.71
CA VAL A 62 -0.64 -6.26 3.23
C VAL A 62 0.39 -6.88 4.18
N ILE A 63 1.65 -6.66 3.89
CA ILE A 63 2.76 -7.16 4.70
C ILE A 63 3.07 -6.16 5.83
N GLY A 64 3.05 -4.88 5.52
CA GLY A 64 3.32 -3.87 6.52
C GLY A 64 3.37 -2.48 5.93
N ARG A 65 3.40 -1.49 6.81
CA ARG A 65 3.45 -0.09 6.44
C ARG A 65 4.91 0.36 6.38
N VAL A 66 5.25 1.09 5.33
CA VAL A 66 6.59 1.67 5.19
C VAL A 66 6.71 2.85 6.14
N VAL A 67 7.72 2.81 6.99
CA VAL A 67 8.02 3.87 7.93
C VAL A 67 9.34 4.50 7.51
N TRP A 68 9.28 5.79 7.22
CA TRP A 68 10.47 6.51 6.79
C TRP A 68 11.17 7.12 7.98
N PHE A 69 12.49 6.89 8.05
CA PHE A 69 13.25 7.59 9.01
C PHE A 69 14.10 8.51 8.20
N ALA A 70 13.64 9.65 8.07
CA ALA A 70 14.37 10.64 7.40
C ALA A 70 15.37 11.18 8.30
N ARG A 71 16.46 10.78 8.33
CA ARG A 71 17.33 11.19 9.13
C ARG A 71 18.40 11.62 8.53
N SER A 72 18.46 12.55 8.30
CA SER A 72 19.62 13.13 7.95
C SER A 72 20.37 13.41 9.10
N LEU A 73 21.45 13.21 9.11
CA LEU A 73 22.25 13.49 10.25
C LEU A 73 23.10 14.66 10.09
#